data_ac873aaf6881af9a8e29910e9a0552c5
#
_entry.id   ac873aaf6881af9a8e29910e9a0552c5
#
_cell.length_a   1.000
_cell.length_b   1.000
_cell.length_c   1.000
_cell.angle_alpha   90.00
_cell.angle_beta   90.00
_cell.angle_gamma   90.00
#
_symmetry.space_group_name_H-M   'P 1'
#
loop_
_entity.id
_entity.type
_entity.pdbx_description
1 polymer ?
#
loop_
_entity_poly.entity_id
_entity_poly.type
_entity_poly.pdbx_seq_one_letter_code
_entity_poly.pdbx_strand_id
1 'polypeptide(L)'
;GDVYKRQEIVNETGATVAVNRATFDIYEGEFFVIMGLSGSGKSTMIRLMNRLIEPTDGDIVVDGKSVVKAEKKELLDFRRHTFGMVFQRFALFPHKTILENTEFGLEIRDVDKKTREEKAKQAIENSGLSAYMDQYPNQLSGGMQQRVGLARALANDPEILLMDEAFSALDPLIRKDMQTELLELQKKLQKTVVFITHDLDEALRLGDRIAIMKDGEVVQVGTSEEILMNPANSYVERFVEDVDRTKVLNITHAMEKPDYNLNIDSDNRGLRYALKVMENNDYTNLVVYNNQDEAIGYICLLYTSDA
;
A
#
# COMPACT_ATOMS: atom_id res chain seq x y z
N GLY A 1 14.20 -24.36 11.29
CA GLY A 1 14.31 -24.46 12.77
C GLY A 1 13.11 -23.84 13.50
N ASP A 2 12.54 -22.76 12.98
CA ASP A 2 11.54 -21.96 13.73
C ASP A 2 10.10 -22.51 13.63
N VAL A 3 9.76 -23.27 12.62
CA VAL A 3 8.44 -23.96 12.51
C VAL A 3 8.24 -24.93 13.67
N TYR A 4 9.28 -25.65 14.05
CA TYR A 4 9.23 -26.58 15.20
C TYR A 4 9.01 -25.86 16.52
N LYS A 5 9.68 -24.73 16.74
CA LYS A 5 9.48 -23.92 17.97
C LYS A 5 8.06 -23.39 18.09
N ARG A 6 7.46 -22.96 16.98
CA ARG A 6 6.07 -22.51 16.95
C ARG A 6 5.12 -23.64 17.35
N GLN A 7 5.32 -24.84 16.79
CA GLN A 7 4.53 -26.02 17.12
C GLN A 7 4.72 -26.47 18.58
N GLU A 8 5.93 -26.38 19.10
CA GLU A 8 6.24 -26.63 20.51
C GLU A 8 5.48 -25.68 21.43
N ILE A 9 5.48 -24.37 21.15
CA ILE A 9 4.72 -23.37 21.91
C ILE A 9 3.23 -23.69 21.90
N VAL A 10 2.65 -24.02 20.72
CA VAL A 10 1.24 -24.42 20.62
C VAL A 10 0.95 -25.67 21.44
N ASN A 11 1.83 -26.66 21.38
CA ASN A 11 1.66 -27.91 22.09
C ASN A 11 1.82 -27.79 23.61
N GLU A 12 2.75 -26.94 24.07
CA GLU A 12 3.04 -26.75 25.50
C GLU A 12 2.08 -25.78 26.18
N THR A 13 1.66 -24.72 25.48
CA THR A 13 0.91 -23.62 26.10
C THR A 13 -0.53 -23.51 25.60
N GLY A 14 -0.89 -24.16 24.49
CA GLY A 14 -2.15 -23.97 23.79
C GLY A 14 -2.26 -22.61 23.10
N ALA A 15 -1.22 -21.77 23.15
CA ALA A 15 -1.22 -20.41 22.59
C ALA A 15 -0.78 -20.43 21.11
N THR A 16 -1.44 -19.63 20.29
CA THR A 16 -1.05 -19.45 18.89
C THR A 16 -0.08 -18.28 18.75
N VAL A 17 1.08 -18.54 18.13
CA VAL A 17 2.04 -17.48 17.77
C VAL A 17 1.50 -16.78 16.52
N ALA A 18 0.89 -15.63 16.69
CA ALA A 18 0.25 -14.88 15.60
C ALA A 18 1.25 -14.05 14.79
N VAL A 19 2.26 -13.46 15.46
CA VAL A 19 3.37 -12.73 14.84
C VAL A 19 4.67 -13.22 15.47
N ASN A 20 5.66 -13.52 14.62
CA ASN A 20 6.95 -14.06 15.04
C ASN A 20 8.08 -13.24 14.41
N ARG A 21 8.91 -12.58 15.23
CA ARG A 21 10.15 -11.88 14.86
C ARG A 21 10.01 -10.98 13.61
N ALA A 22 8.91 -10.25 13.50
CA ALA A 22 8.73 -9.30 12.42
C ALA A 22 9.53 -8.02 12.69
N THR A 23 10.38 -7.65 11.74
CA THR A 23 11.18 -6.41 11.81
C THR A 23 11.13 -5.73 10.45
N PHE A 24 10.66 -4.49 10.41
CA PHE A 24 10.63 -3.64 9.21
C PHE A 24 10.39 -2.18 9.61
N ASP A 25 10.72 -1.28 8.71
CA ASP A 25 10.50 0.16 8.85
C ASP A 25 9.39 0.63 7.92
N ILE A 26 8.64 1.64 8.34
CA ILE A 26 7.64 2.36 7.54
C ILE A 26 8.05 3.82 7.55
N TYR A 27 8.08 4.47 6.38
CA TYR A 27 8.52 5.84 6.24
C TYR A 27 7.35 6.82 6.28
N GLU A 28 7.64 8.05 6.69
CA GLU A 28 6.65 9.13 6.71
C GLU A 28 6.07 9.38 5.32
N GLY A 29 4.75 9.52 5.23
CA GLY A 29 4.03 9.72 3.97
C GLY A 29 3.93 8.48 3.08
N GLU A 30 4.49 7.34 3.49
CA GLU A 30 4.45 6.08 2.75
C GLU A 30 3.07 5.43 2.78
N PHE A 31 2.66 4.85 1.65
CA PHE A 31 1.57 3.89 1.60
C PHE A 31 2.16 2.47 1.72
N PHE A 32 2.21 1.95 2.94
CA PHE A 32 2.78 0.65 3.25
C PHE A 32 1.72 -0.42 3.31
N VAL A 33 1.87 -1.48 2.52
CA VAL A 33 0.90 -2.59 2.48
C VAL A 33 1.45 -3.81 3.21
N ILE A 34 0.62 -4.40 4.06
CA ILE A 34 0.88 -5.71 4.69
C ILE A 34 -0.06 -6.72 4.05
N MET A 35 0.50 -7.68 3.32
CA MET A 35 -0.29 -8.69 2.62
C MET A 35 0.08 -10.12 3.05
N GLY A 36 -0.78 -11.07 2.73
CA GLY A 36 -0.57 -12.49 2.99
C GLY A 36 -1.90 -13.25 3.10
N LEU A 37 -1.86 -14.58 3.13
CA LEU A 37 -3.06 -15.41 3.23
C LEU A 37 -3.79 -15.22 4.57
N SER A 38 -5.03 -15.72 4.63
CA SER A 38 -5.79 -15.74 5.89
C SER A 38 -5.00 -16.50 6.98
N GLY A 39 -4.99 -15.93 8.20
CA GLY A 39 -4.23 -16.50 9.32
C GLY A 39 -2.71 -16.20 9.33
N SER A 40 -2.18 -15.42 8.38
CA SER A 40 -0.74 -15.06 8.37
C SER A 40 -0.32 -14.05 9.45
N GLY A 41 -1.25 -13.51 10.24
CA GLY A 41 -0.94 -12.59 11.35
C GLY A 41 -1.16 -11.09 11.06
N LYS A 42 -1.60 -10.70 9.87
CA LYS A 42 -1.76 -9.30 9.43
C LYS A 42 -2.59 -8.42 10.37
N SER A 43 -3.82 -8.86 10.69
CA SER A 43 -4.71 -8.11 11.60
C SER A 43 -4.16 -8.06 13.02
N THR A 44 -3.38 -9.07 13.44
CA THR A 44 -2.67 -9.02 14.72
C THR A 44 -1.54 -8.00 14.66
N MET A 45 -0.78 -7.93 13.57
CA MET A 45 0.28 -6.96 13.36
C MET A 45 -0.22 -5.53 13.53
N ILE A 46 -1.30 -5.15 12.85
CA ILE A 46 -1.85 -3.79 12.96
C ILE A 46 -2.37 -3.46 14.36
N ARG A 47 -2.91 -4.46 15.06
CA ARG A 47 -3.35 -4.30 16.46
C ARG A 47 -2.21 -4.24 17.45
N LEU A 48 -1.06 -4.81 17.14
CA LEU A 48 0.18 -4.62 17.89
C LEU A 48 0.70 -3.19 17.70
N MET A 49 0.68 -2.64 16.48
CA MET A 49 1.19 -1.29 16.19
C MET A 49 0.54 -0.20 17.06
N ASN A 50 -0.75 -0.27 17.30
CA ASN A 50 -1.46 0.66 18.19
C ASN A 50 -1.66 0.09 19.61
N ARG A 51 -0.98 -1.04 19.92
CA ARG A 51 -1.02 -1.74 21.20
C ARG A 51 -2.44 -2.07 21.69
N LEU A 52 -3.37 -2.36 20.76
CA LEU A 52 -4.65 -3.00 21.10
C LEU A 52 -4.44 -4.44 21.59
N ILE A 53 -3.35 -5.06 21.11
CA ILE A 53 -2.81 -6.33 21.62
C ILE A 53 -1.43 -6.02 22.17
N GLU A 54 -1.15 -6.48 23.38
CA GLU A 54 0.16 -6.34 24.00
C GLU A 54 1.16 -7.29 23.32
N PRO A 55 2.31 -6.83 22.79
CA PRO A 55 3.34 -7.73 22.29
C PRO A 55 3.98 -8.50 23.44
N THR A 56 4.32 -9.76 23.19
CA THR A 56 5.04 -10.61 24.17
C THR A 56 6.49 -10.18 24.30
N ASP A 57 7.11 -9.75 23.20
CA ASP A 57 8.49 -9.27 23.12
C ASP A 57 8.64 -8.32 21.91
N GLY A 58 9.74 -7.57 21.87
CA GLY A 58 10.03 -6.59 20.85
C GLY A 58 9.55 -5.18 21.19
N ASP A 59 9.69 -4.26 20.23
CA ASP A 59 9.28 -2.86 20.40
C ASP A 59 8.64 -2.32 19.11
N ILE A 60 7.81 -1.32 19.27
CA ILE A 60 7.20 -0.55 18.19
C ILE A 60 7.55 0.90 18.47
N VAL A 61 8.28 1.49 17.54
CA VAL A 61 8.80 2.86 17.69
C VAL A 61 8.14 3.77 16.66
N VAL A 62 7.58 4.87 17.13
CA VAL A 62 7.02 5.94 16.29
C VAL A 62 7.73 7.24 16.66
N ASP A 63 8.40 7.88 15.72
CA ASP A 63 9.18 9.11 15.89
C ASP A 63 10.14 9.05 17.10
N GLY A 64 10.84 7.93 17.21
CA GLY A 64 11.80 7.69 18.30
C GLY A 64 11.18 7.35 19.66
N LYS A 65 9.86 7.27 19.78
CA LYS A 65 9.15 6.92 21.01
C LYS A 65 8.59 5.50 20.94
N SER A 66 8.83 4.73 21.99
CA SER A 66 8.30 3.36 22.11
C SER A 66 6.83 3.37 22.48
N VAL A 67 5.99 2.78 21.63
CA VAL A 67 4.57 2.54 21.91
C VAL A 67 4.41 1.44 22.96
N VAL A 68 5.30 0.44 22.94
CA VAL A 68 5.25 -0.72 23.87
C VAL A 68 5.58 -0.32 25.30
N LYS A 69 6.56 0.57 25.47
CA LYS A 69 7.00 1.06 26.78
C LYS A 69 6.21 2.26 27.29
N ALA A 70 5.34 2.82 26.44
CA ALA A 70 4.53 3.97 26.78
C ALA A 70 3.63 3.71 27.98
N GLU A 71 3.61 4.62 28.93
CA GLU A 71 2.69 4.58 30.06
C GLU A 71 1.23 4.79 29.57
N LYS A 72 0.26 4.46 30.43
CA LYS A 72 -1.17 4.53 30.07
C LYS A 72 -1.60 5.88 29.46
N LYS A 73 -1.06 6.98 29.96
CA LYS A 73 -1.37 8.33 29.48
C LYS A 73 -0.76 8.58 28.08
N GLU A 74 0.49 8.21 27.89
CA GLU A 74 1.18 8.33 26.59
C GLU A 74 0.56 7.40 25.54
N LEU A 75 0.21 6.16 25.90
CA LEU A 75 -0.48 5.24 24.99
C LEU A 75 -1.84 5.79 24.55
N LEU A 76 -2.56 6.45 25.46
CA LEU A 76 -3.82 7.10 25.12
C LEU A 76 -3.59 8.27 24.15
N ASP A 77 -2.49 8.99 24.32
CA ASP A 77 -2.09 10.09 23.45
C ASP A 77 -1.74 9.58 22.05
N PHE A 78 -0.93 8.52 21.91
CA PHE A 78 -0.68 7.85 20.63
C PHE A 78 -1.98 7.47 19.92
N ARG A 79 -2.92 6.83 20.61
CA ARG A 79 -4.21 6.39 20.04
C ARG A 79 -5.13 7.54 19.67
N ARG A 80 -4.99 8.71 20.28
CA ARG A 80 -5.83 9.89 20.05
C ARG A 80 -5.28 10.80 18.96
N HIS A 81 -3.97 10.88 18.82
CA HIS A 81 -3.32 11.87 17.94
C HIS A 81 -2.53 11.23 16.81
N THR A 82 -1.78 10.17 17.08
CA THR A 82 -0.89 9.56 16.08
C THR A 82 -1.63 8.55 15.21
N PHE A 83 -2.49 7.70 15.78
CA PHE A 83 -3.15 6.62 15.04
C PHE A 83 -4.61 6.92 14.72
N GLY A 84 -4.97 6.81 13.43
CA GLY A 84 -6.36 6.64 12.99
C GLY A 84 -6.58 5.19 12.58
N MET A 85 -7.73 4.58 12.94
CA MET A 85 -8.01 3.20 12.57
C MET A 85 -9.30 3.07 11.77
N VAL A 86 -9.21 2.36 10.64
CA VAL A 86 -10.34 1.99 9.78
C VAL A 86 -10.47 0.48 9.80
N PHE A 87 -11.66 0.00 10.15
CA PHE A 87 -11.95 -1.42 10.36
C PHE A 87 -12.64 -2.05 9.16
N GLN A 88 -12.47 -3.35 8.97
CA GLN A 88 -13.13 -4.16 7.96
C GLN A 88 -14.68 -4.09 8.03
N ARG A 89 -15.24 -4.12 9.24
CA ARG A 89 -16.68 -3.97 9.50
C ARG A 89 -16.94 -2.56 10.01
N PHE A 90 -17.00 -1.59 9.19
CA PHE A 90 -17.26 -0.16 9.40
C PHE A 90 -17.20 0.38 10.85
N ALA A 91 -17.58 -0.40 11.85
CA ALA A 91 -17.61 -0.11 13.28
C ALA A 91 -18.31 1.23 13.61
N LEU A 92 -19.38 1.56 12.88
CA LEU A 92 -20.17 2.75 13.09
C LEU A 92 -21.18 2.53 14.21
N PHE A 93 -21.47 3.60 14.96
CA PHE A 93 -22.51 3.61 15.95
C PHE A 93 -23.89 3.72 15.26
N PRO A 94 -24.75 2.70 15.34
CA PRO A 94 -26.00 2.68 14.56
C PRO A 94 -27.04 3.71 15.03
N HIS A 95 -26.89 4.20 16.26
CA HIS A 95 -27.77 5.19 16.89
C HIS A 95 -27.25 6.64 16.78
N LYS A 96 -26.12 6.86 16.13
CA LYS A 96 -25.53 8.16 15.84
C LYS A 96 -25.64 8.48 14.35
N THR A 97 -25.87 9.74 14.01
CA THR A 97 -25.83 10.21 12.61
C THR A 97 -24.41 10.09 12.05
N ILE A 98 -24.25 10.33 10.74
CA ILE A 98 -22.96 10.34 10.08
C ILE A 98 -22.05 11.42 10.66
N LEU A 99 -22.59 12.61 10.91
CA LEU A 99 -21.88 13.71 11.56
C LEU A 99 -21.42 13.30 12.97
N GLU A 100 -22.32 12.80 13.81
CA GLU A 100 -22.03 12.34 15.17
C GLU A 100 -21.04 11.17 15.22
N ASN A 101 -21.08 10.26 14.24
CA ASN A 101 -20.06 9.21 14.09
C ASN A 101 -18.69 9.80 13.78
N THR A 102 -18.63 10.79 12.90
CA THR A 102 -17.38 11.38 12.44
C THR A 102 -16.73 12.25 13.53
N GLU A 103 -17.52 13.01 14.30
CA GLU A 103 -17.00 13.85 15.39
C GLU A 103 -16.69 13.08 16.68
N PHE A 104 -17.07 11.80 16.80
CA PHE A 104 -16.94 11.02 18.04
C PHE A 104 -15.53 10.97 18.61
N GLY A 105 -14.50 10.82 17.76
CA GLY A 105 -13.11 10.83 18.20
C GLY A 105 -12.68 12.18 18.79
N LEU A 106 -13.16 13.27 18.22
CA LEU A 106 -12.91 14.63 18.71
C LEU A 106 -13.69 14.90 20.01
N GLU A 107 -14.90 14.32 20.17
CA GLU A 107 -15.69 14.38 21.41
C GLU A 107 -14.91 13.73 22.58
N ILE A 108 -14.33 12.54 22.38
CA ILE A 108 -13.49 11.86 23.39
C ILE A 108 -12.22 12.65 23.74
N ARG A 109 -11.76 13.51 22.85
CA ARG A 109 -10.61 14.41 23.07
C ARG A 109 -10.97 15.72 23.74
N ASP A 110 -12.23 15.90 24.17
CA ASP A 110 -12.77 17.10 24.79
C ASP A 110 -12.61 18.35 23.89
N VAL A 111 -12.60 18.19 22.55
CA VAL A 111 -12.62 19.30 21.60
C VAL A 111 -13.98 20.01 21.68
N ASP A 112 -13.98 21.34 21.70
CA ASP A 112 -15.20 22.11 21.77
C ASP A 112 -16.16 21.81 20.60
N LYS A 113 -17.46 21.92 20.85
CA LYS A 113 -18.51 21.49 19.92
C LYS A 113 -18.38 22.14 18.53
N LYS A 114 -18.05 23.42 18.46
CA LYS A 114 -17.97 24.15 17.20
C LYS A 114 -16.80 23.64 16.35
N THR A 115 -15.62 23.52 16.94
CA THR A 115 -14.41 23.04 16.28
C THR A 115 -14.55 21.59 15.81
N ARG A 116 -15.14 20.70 16.65
CA ARG A 116 -15.31 19.30 16.25
C ARG A 116 -16.33 19.13 15.12
N GLU A 117 -17.41 19.91 15.13
CA GLU A 117 -18.41 19.90 14.06
C GLU A 117 -17.82 20.42 12.74
N GLU A 118 -17.01 21.48 12.76
CA GLU A 118 -16.32 22.01 11.60
C GLU A 118 -15.35 20.98 11.00
N LYS A 119 -14.52 20.34 11.84
CA LYS A 119 -13.58 19.28 11.40
C LYS A 119 -14.30 18.04 10.85
N ALA A 120 -15.37 17.62 11.51
CA ALA A 120 -16.17 16.47 11.06
C ALA A 120 -16.84 16.77 9.70
N LYS A 121 -17.41 17.94 9.50
CA LYS A 121 -18.00 18.37 8.22
C LYS A 121 -16.94 18.38 7.12
N GLN A 122 -15.75 18.89 7.39
CA GLN A 122 -14.65 18.88 6.41
C GLN A 122 -14.22 17.47 6.04
N ALA A 123 -14.12 16.54 7.01
CA ALA A 123 -13.77 15.15 6.75
C ALA A 123 -14.86 14.42 5.94
N ILE A 124 -16.15 14.70 6.22
CA ILE A 124 -17.29 14.18 5.48
C ILE A 124 -17.31 14.73 4.05
N GLU A 125 -17.03 16.01 3.85
CA GLU A 125 -16.92 16.64 2.55
C GLU A 125 -15.80 16.03 1.72
N ASN A 126 -14.61 15.87 2.30
CA ASN A 126 -13.48 15.20 1.65
C ASN A 126 -13.79 13.75 1.25
N SER A 127 -14.77 13.11 1.90
CA SER A 127 -15.24 11.75 1.60
C SER A 127 -16.47 11.72 0.69
N GLY A 128 -16.92 12.86 0.14
CA GLY A 128 -18.05 12.96 -0.80
C GLY A 128 -19.40 12.65 -0.17
N LEU A 129 -19.58 12.84 1.15
CA LEU A 129 -20.80 12.48 1.89
C LEU A 129 -21.58 13.66 2.46
N SER A 130 -21.34 14.89 1.98
CA SER A 130 -21.96 16.11 2.51
C SER A 130 -23.51 16.06 2.56
N ALA A 131 -24.14 15.45 1.56
CA ALA A 131 -25.60 15.32 1.49
C ALA A 131 -26.22 14.33 2.49
N TYR A 132 -25.38 13.57 3.23
CA TYR A 132 -25.80 12.45 4.08
C TYR A 132 -25.49 12.66 5.57
N MET A 133 -25.03 13.85 5.96
CA MET A 133 -24.53 14.14 7.32
C MET A 133 -25.52 13.78 8.43
N ASP A 134 -26.81 14.04 8.20
CA ASP A 134 -27.90 13.82 9.17
C ASP A 134 -28.51 12.41 9.09
N GLN A 135 -28.03 11.57 8.18
CA GLN A 135 -28.52 10.20 8.05
C GLN A 135 -27.81 9.27 9.04
N TYR A 136 -28.43 8.11 9.27
CA TYR A 136 -27.92 7.03 10.09
C TYR A 136 -27.22 5.96 9.24
N PRO A 137 -26.27 5.18 9.80
CA PRO A 137 -25.51 4.17 9.05
C PRO A 137 -26.38 3.16 8.28
N ASN A 138 -27.53 2.74 8.83
CA ASN A 138 -28.44 1.80 8.19
C ASN A 138 -29.17 2.35 6.94
N GLN A 139 -29.08 3.64 6.68
CA GLN A 139 -29.63 4.31 5.50
C GLN A 139 -28.61 4.40 4.36
N LEU A 140 -27.37 3.95 4.58
CA LEU A 140 -26.26 4.05 3.65
C LEU A 140 -25.89 2.69 3.03
N SER A 141 -25.39 2.70 1.80
CA SER A 141 -24.75 1.55 1.19
C SER A 141 -23.44 1.17 1.93
N GLY A 142 -22.95 -0.06 1.74
CA GLY A 142 -21.69 -0.50 2.35
C GLY A 142 -20.51 0.40 2.02
N GLY A 143 -20.38 0.83 0.75
CA GLY A 143 -19.33 1.77 0.34
C GLY A 143 -19.45 3.13 1.03
N MET A 144 -20.65 3.66 1.20
CA MET A 144 -20.87 4.91 1.93
C MET A 144 -20.53 4.75 3.42
N GLN A 145 -20.90 3.63 4.04
CA GLN A 145 -20.52 3.34 5.44
C GLN A 145 -18.99 3.28 5.61
N GLN A 146 -18.29 2.72 4.63
CA GLN A 146 -16.82 2.69 4.64
C GLN A 146 -16.22 4.09 4.54
N ARG A 147 -16.76 4.95 3.68
CA ARG A 147 -16.36 6.36 3.58
C ARG A 147 -16.59 7.11 4.91
N VAL A 148 -17.67 6.81 5.62
CA VAL A 148 -17.90 7.36 6.98
C VAL A 148 -16.84 6.88 7.94
N GLY A 149 -16.47 5.59 7.91
CA GLY A 149 -15.37 5.05 8.71
C GLY A 149 -14.04 5.75 8.45
N LEU A 150 -13.75 6.04 7.18
CA LEU A 150 -12.57 6.82 6.78
C LEU A 150 -12.65 8.28 7.24
N ALA A 151 -13.78 8.96 7.02
CA ALA A 151 -14.02 10.33 7.48
C ALA A 151 -13.83 10.44 9.01
N ARG A 152 -14.37 9.49 9.78
CA ARG A 152 -14.20 9.42 11.24
C ARG A 152 -12.75 9.31 11.66
N ALA A 153 -11.96 8.47 10.97
CA ALA A 153 -10.53 8.34 11.26
C ALA A 153 -9.79 9.64 10.94
N LEU A 154 -10.07 10.26 9.80
CA LEU A 154 -9.42 11.49 9.31
C LEU A 154 -9.82 12.75 10.07
N ALA A 155 -11.03 12.83 10.63
CA ALA A 155 -11.48 13.99 11.41
C ALA A 155 -10.56 14.29 12.61
N ASN A 156 -9.92 13.25 13.16
CA ASN A 156 -8.94 13.39 14.23
C ASN A 156 -7.56 13.88 13.76
N ASP A 157 -7.35 14.01 12.45
CA ASP A 157 -6.10 14.39 11.82
C ASP A 157 -4.89 13.54 12.27
N PRO A 158 -4.98 12.21 12.18
CA PRO A 158 -3.90 11.33 12.61
C PRO A 158 -2.69 11.45 11.69
N GLU A 159 -1.50 11.14 12.21
CA GLU A 159 -0.25 11.04 11.43
C GLU A 159 -0.22 9.74 10.63
N ILE A 160 -0.69 8.65 11.23
CA ILE A 160 -0.67 7.30 10.68
C ILE A 160 -2.09 6.73 10.61
N LEU A 161 -2.50 6.28 9.42
CA LEU A 161 -3.78 5.64 9.19
C LEU A 161 -3.60 4.11 9.11
N LEU A 162 -4.16 3.39 10.07
CA LEU A 162 -4.13 1.93 10.13
C LEU A 162 -5.42 1.36 9.54
N MET A 163 -5.34 0.55 8.48
CA MET A 163 -6.50 0.04 7.74
C MET A 163 -6.49 -1.49 7.70
N ASP A 164 -7.41 -2.12 8.43
CA ASP A 164 -7.52 -3.59 8.51
C ASP A 164 -8.56 -4.10 7.52
N GLU A 165 -8.11 -4.59 6.35
CA GLU A 165 -8.93 -5.11 5.24
C GLU A 165 -10.13 -4.21 4.90
N ALA A 166 -9.89 -2.90 4.89
CA ALA A 166 -10.95 -1.89 4.86
C ALA A 166 -11.91 -2.01 3.67
N PHE A 167 -11.49 -2.56 2.55
CA PHE A 167 -12.32 -2.65 1.34
C PHE A 167 -12.81 -4.06 1.01
N SER A 168 -12.48 -5.06 1.83
CA SER A 168 -12.82 -6.47 1.55
C SER A 168 -14.33 -6.75 1.50
N ALA A 169 -15.13 -5.98 2.21
CA ALA A 169 -16.59 -6.11 2.27
C ALA A 169 -17.32 -5.39 1.12
N LEU A 170 -16.60 -4.68 0.24
CA LEU A 170 -17.18 -3.92 -0.86
C LEU A 170 -17.18 -4.76 -2.15
N ASP A 171 -18.18 -4.50 -3.01
CA ASP A 171 -18.18 -5.07 -4.36
C ASP A 171 -17.02 -4.51 -5.20
N PRO A 172 -16.58 -5.24 -6.28
CA PRO A 172 -15.34 -4.92 -6.97
C PRO A 172 -15.28 -3.51 -7.59
N LEU A 173 -16.42 -2.98 -8.08
CA LEU A 173 -16.45 -1.67 -8.70
C LEU A 173 -16.27 -0.56 -7.66
N ILE A 174 -17.06 -0.60 -6.59
CA ILE A 174 -16.97 0.35 -5.47
C ILE A 174 -15.61 0.29 -4.78
N ARG A 175 -15.04 -0.92 -4.65
CA ARG A 175 -13.69 -1.12 -4.10
C ARG A 175 -12.64 -0.36 -4.90
N LYS A 176 -12.68 -0.47 -6.24
CA LYS A 176 -11.74 0.21 -7.13
C LYS A 176 -11.84 1.74 -7.04
N ASP A 177 -13.06 2.26 -6.94
CA ASP A 177 -13.30 3.69 -6.78
C ASP A 177 -12.74 4.18 -5.44
N MET A 178 -13.03 3.46 -4.35
CA MET A 178 -12.53 3.76 -3.00
C MET A 178 -11.00 3.73 -2.90
N GLN A 179 -10.34 2.80 -3.60
CA GLN A 179 -8.88 2.75 -3.68
C GLN A 179 -8.30 3.99 -4.37
N THR A 180 -8.90 4.42 -5.47
CA THR A 180 -8.47 5.62 -6.20
C THR A 180 -8.63 6.86 -5.33
N GLU A 181 -9.78 7.02 -4.69
CA GLU A 181 -10.04 8.14 -3.77
C GLU A 181 -9.07 8.15 -2.58
N LEU A 182 -8.76 6.97 -2.01
CA LEU A 182 -7.80 6.87 -0.91
C LEU A 182 -6.39 7.30 -1.32
N LEU A 183 -5.93 6.91 -2.53
CA LEU A 183 -4.64 7.35 -3.05
C LEU A 183 -4.58 8.87 -3.27
N GLU A 184 -5.64 9.46 -3.84
CA GLU A 184 -5.73 10.90 -4.03
C GLU A 184 -5.72 11.65 -2.70
N LEU A 185 -6.47 11.14 -1.72
CA LEU A 185 -6.55 11.70 -0.38
C LEU A 185 -5.21 11.61 0.35
N GLN A 186 -4.55 10.45 0.28
CA GLN A 186 -3.23 10.22 0.89
C GLN A 186 -2.18 11.19 0.31
N LYS A 187 -2.14 11.35 -1.02
CA LYS A 187 -1.25 12.31 -1.68
C LYS A 187 -1.52 13.76 -1.26
N LYS A 188 -2.80 14.12 -1.15
CA LYS A 188 -3.22 15.47 -0.74
C LYS A 188 -2.87 15.77 0.72
N LEU A 189 -3.05 14.80 1.62
CA LEU A 189 -2.88 14.96 3.06
C LEU A 189 -1.48 14.55 3.56
N GLN A 190 -0.66 13.92 2.71
CA GLN A 190 0.69 13.44 3.05
C GLN A 190 0.71 12.55 4.31
N LYS A 191 -0.32 11.70 4.47
CA LYS A 191 -0.43 10.80 5.61
C LYS A 191 0.29 9.48 5.36
N THR A 192 0.89 8.92 6.39
CA THR A 192 1.39 7.55 6.37
C THR A 192 0.20 6.59 6.46
N VAL A 193 0.12 5.61 5.55
CA VAL A 193 -0.95 4.61 5.53
C VAL A 193 -0.37 3.22 5.71
N VAL A 194 -0.88 2.46 6.66
CA VAL A 194 -0.60 1.02 6.80
C VAL A 194 -1.87 0.26 6.45
N PHE A 195 -1.85 -0.41 5.33
CA PHE A 195 -3.00 -1.06 4.73
C PHE A 195 -2.85 -2.58 4.71
N ILE A 196 -3.83 -3.28 5.26
CA ILE A 196 -3.87 -4.75 5.20
C ILE A 196 -4.77 -5.20 4.07
N THR A 197 -4.26 -6.14 3.28
CA THR A 197 -5.05 -6.86 2.28
C THR A 197 -4.59 -8.32 2.13
N HIS A 198 -5.43 -9.13 1.53
CA HIS A 198 -5.08 -10.46 1.02
C HIS A 198 -5.06 -10.51 -0.52
N ASP A 199 -5.39 -9.40 -1.17
CA ASP A 199 -5.46 -9.23 -2.61
C ASP A 199 -4.15 -8.62 -3.13
N LEU A 200 -3.45 -9.36 -4.00
CA LEU A 200 -2.16 -8.93 -4.54
C LEU A 200 -2.30 -7.75 -5.50
N ASP A 201 -3.32 -7.74 -6.35
CA ASP A 201 -3.55 -6.62 -7.28
C ASP A 201 -3.80 -5.32 -6.50
N GLU A 202 -4.51 -5.40 -5.38
CA GLU A 202 -4.72 -4.28 -4.47
C GLU A 202 -3.39 -3.81 -3.85
N ALA A 203 -2.57 -4.75 -3.38
CA ALA A 203 -1.25 -4.44 -2.80
C ALA A 203 -0.32 -3.77 -3.80
N LEU A 204 -0.22 -4.32 -5.01
CA LEU A 204 0.63 -3.79 -6.09
C LEU A 204 0.17 -2.42 -6.59
N ARG A 205 -1.14 -2.15 -6.52
CA ARG A 205 -1.72 -0.88 -6.97
C ARG A 205 -1.55 0.24 -5.96
N LEU A 206 -1.69 -0.07 -4.67
CA LEU A 206 -1.74 0.92 -3.60
C LEU A 206 -0.40 1.18 -2.94
N GLY A 207 0.43 0.12 -2.79
CA GLY A 207 1.63 0.16 -1.98
C GLY A 207 2.82 0.82 -2.65
N ASP A 208 3.45 1.76 -1.98
CA ASP A 208 4.82 2.17 -2.29
C ASP A 208 5.77 1.02 -1.96
N ARG A 209 5.57 0.38 -0.80
CA ARG A 209 6.23 -0.87 -0.40
C ARG A 209 5.24 -1.84 0.20
N ILE A 210 5.54 -3.13 0.05
CA ILE A 210 4.69 -4.23 0.46
C ILE A 210 5.48 -5.18 1.35
N ALA A 211 4.93 -5.51 2.53
CA ALA A 211 5.41 -6.59 3.39
C ALA A 211 4.55 -7.83 3.17
N ILE A 212 5.16 -8.90 2.70
CA ILE A 212 4.50 -10.21 2.53
C ILE A 212 4.65 -11.02 3.80
N MET A 213 3.52 -11.41 4.39
CA MET A 213 3.48 -12.23 5.61
C MET A 213 3.07 -13.66 5.33
N LYS A 214 3.75 -14.59 5.97
CA LYS A 214 3.41 -16.01 6.01
C LYS A 214 3.61 -16.55 7.42
N ASP A 215 2.63 -17.25 7.94
CA ASP A 215 2.74 -17.95 9.23
C ASP A 215 3.25 -17.09 10.40
N GLY A 216 2.86 -15.82 10.43
CA GLY A 216 3.27 -14.85 11.45
C GLY A 216 4.62 -14.17 11.20
N GLU A 217 5.32 -14.51 10.14
CA GLU A 217 6.62 -13.93 9.79
C GLU A 217 6.52 -13.00 8.59
N VAL A 218 7.37 -11.98 8.55
CA VAL A 218 7.57 -11.15 7.36
C VAL A 218 8.59 -11.85 6.47
N VAL A 219 8.14 -12.28 5.30
CA VAL A 219 8.93 -13.07 4.35
C VAL A 219 9.74 -12.19 3.41
N GLN A 220 9.14 -11.08 2.97
CA GLN A 220 9.78 -10.10 2.11
C GLN A 220 9.15 -8.72 2.34
N VAL A 221 9.96 -7.68 2.26
CA VAL A 221 9.54 -6.28 2.16
C VAL A 221 10.23 -5.68 0.94
N GLY A 222 9.49 -4.99 0.10
CA GLY A 222 10.05 -4.34 -1.09
C GLY A 222 8.98 -3.57 -1.86
N THR A 223 9.40 -2.87 -2.90
CA THR A 223 8.49 -2.24 -3.87
C THR A 223 7.76 -3.31 -4.68
N SER A 224 6.67 -2.93 -5.34
CA SER A 224 5.94 -3.85 -6.24
C SER A 224 6.87 -4.47 -7.28
N GLU A 225 7.80 -3.69 -7.80
CA GLU A 225 8.80 -4.11 -8.77
C GLU A 225 9.78 -5.14 -8.17
N GLU A 226 10.36 -4.85 -7.01
CA GLU A 226 11.29 -5.76 -6.34
C GLU A 226 10.65 -7.12 -6.03
N ILE A 227 9.39 -7.12 -5.62
CA ILE A 227 8.64 -8.35 -5.33
C ILE A 227 8.39 -9.18 -6.59
N LEU A 228 8.06 -8.52 -7.71
CA LEU A 228 7.79 -9.19 -8.99
C LEU A 228 9.05 -9.73 -9.67
N MET A 229 10.16 -8.99 -9.57
CA MET A 229 11.41 -9.33 -10.26
C MET A 229 12.32 -10.22 -9.42
N ASN A 230 12.30 -10.07 -8.11
CA ASN A 230 13.20 -10.75 -7.18
C ASN A 230 12.43 -11.36 -5.99
N PRO A 231 11.55 -12.35 -6.23
CA PRO A 231 10.82 -13.01 -5.15
C PRO A 231 11.81 -13.72 -4.20
N ALA A 232 11.69 -13.48 -2.90
CA ALA A 232 12.62 -13.97 -1.88
C ALA A 232 12.62 -15.51 -1.74
N ASN A 233 11.54 -16.16 -2.09
CA ASN A 233 11.42 -17.62 -2.05
C ASN A 233 10.22 -18.14 -2.88
N SER A 234 10.08 -19.45 -2.97
CA SER A 234 9.01 -20.12 -3.73
C SER A 234 7.58 -19.80 -3.26
N TYR A 235 7.40 -19.29 -2.04
CA TYR A 235 6.09 -18.84 -1.57
C TYR A 235 5.72 -17.51 -2.21
N VAL A 236 6.64 -16.54 -2.22
CA VAL A 236 6.43 -15.25 -2.88
C VAL A 236 6.31 -15.44 -4.39
N GLU A 237 7.18 -16.28 -4.98
CA GLU A 237 7.14 -16.62 -6.41
C GLU A 237 5.75 -17.09 -6.85
N ARG A 238 5.12 -18.01 -6.10
CA ARG A 238 3.75 -18.46 -6.37
C ARG A 238 2.69 -17.36 -6.20
N PHE A 239 2.92 -16.38 -5.33
CA PHE A 239 2.01 -15.25 -5.18
C PHE A 239 1.98 -14.35 -6.42
N VAL A 240 3.13 -14.21 -7.08
CA VAL A 240 3.31 -13.30 -8.23
C VAL A 240 3.24 -14.00 -9.58
N GLU A 241 3.08 -15.32 -9.60
CA GLU A 241 3.10 -16.15 -10.82
C GLU A 241 2.03 -15.74 -11.84
N ASP A 242 0.80 -15.47 -11.35
CA ASP A 242 -0.34 -15.12 -12.20
C ASP A 242 -0.50 -13.63 -12.43
N VAL A 243 0.43 -12.78 -11.94
CA VAL A 243 0.32 -11.32 -12.07
C VAL A 243 0.68 -10.87 -13.48
N ASP A 244 -0.18 -10.06 -14.04
CA ASP A 244 0.12 -9.32 -15.28
C ASP A 244 1.20 -8.26 -15.01
N ARG A 245 2.46 -8.64 -15.24
CA ARG A 245 3.64 -7.80 -15.00
C ARG A 245 3.60 -6.48 -15.75
N THR A 246 2.85 -6.40 -16.88
CA THR A 246 2.76 -5.18 -17.68
C THR A 246 2.06 -4.03 -16.95
N LYS A 247 1.28 -4.33 -15.91
CA LYS A 247 0.59 -3.32 -15.10
C LYS A 247 1.47 -2.62 -14.07
N VAL A 248 2.62 -3.19 -13.76
CA VAL A 248 3.49 -2.76 -12.66
C VAL A 248 4.87 -2.32 -13.16
N LEU A 249 5.41 -3.04 -14.14
CA LEU A 249 6.74 -2.76 -14.67
C LEU A 249 6.74 -1.54 -15.58
N ASN A 250 7.72 -0.67 -15.36
CA ASN A 250 7.96 0.47 -16.24
C ASN A 250 8.63 0.02 -17.55
N ILE A 251 8.50 0.82 -18.60
CA ILE A 251 9.12 0.56 -19.91
C ILE A 251 10.63 0.38 -19.80
N THR A 252 11.28 1.00 -18.81
CA THR A 252 12.71 0.85 -18.53
C THR A 252 13.14 -0.58 -18.23
N HIS A 253 12.22 -1.44 -17.73
CA HIS A 253 12.49 -2.86 -17.46
C HIS A 253 12.37 -3.75 -18.71
N ALA A 254 11.62 -3.26 -19.70
CA ALA A 254 11.50 -3.91 -21.00
C ALA A 254 12.55 -3.38 -22.00
N MET A 255 13.30 -2.34 -21.61
CA MET A 255 14.37 -1.80 -22.44
C MET A 255 15.60 -2.69 -22.36
N GLU A 256 15.92 -3.32 -23.45
CA GLU A 256 17.25 -3.92 -23.66
C GLU A 256 18.27 -2.82 -23.96
N LYS A 257 19.53 -3.02 -23.53
CA LYS A 257 20.60 -2.14 -23.99
C LYS A 257 20.72 -2.33 -25.51
N PRO A 258 20.75 -1.23 -26.28
CA PRO A 258 20.89 -1.35 -27.71
C PRO A 258 22.21 -2.08 -28.03
N ASP A 259 22.14 -3.07 -28.91
CA ASP A 259 23.29 -3.85 -29.33
C ASP A 259 24.38 -2.98 -29.97
N TYR A 260 23.98 -1.87 -30.58
CA TYR A 260 24.86 -0.92 -31.22
C TYR A 260 24.28 0.50 -31.20
N ASN A 261 25.16 1.48 -30.95
CA ASN A 261 24.86 2.90 -30.99
C ASN A 261 25.48 3.53 -32.24
N LEU A 262 24.64 4.14 -33.08
CA LEU A 262 25.12 4.88 -34.25
C LEU A 262 25.17 6.38 -33.91
N ASN A 263 26.33 6.97 -33.98
CA ASN A 263 26.49 8.41 -33.84
C ASN A 263 26.49 9.07 -35.24
N ILE A 264 25.51 9.93 -35.50
CA ILE A 264 25.31 10.55 -36.82
C ILE A 264 26.48 11.43 -37.21
N ASP A 265 27.01 12.18 -36.26
CA ASP A 265 28.00 13.23 -36.57
C ASP A 265 29.42 12.67 -36.67
N SER A 266 29.75 11.62 -35.91
CA SER A 266 31.06 10.98 -36.00
C SER A 266 31.17 10.01 -37.18
N ASP A 267 30.08 9.33 -37.52
CA ASP A 267 30.11 8.30 -38.55
C ASP A 267 29.75 8.81 -39.94
N ASN A 268 29.14 9.98 -40.10
CA ASN A 268 28.71 10.63 -41.35
C ASN A 268 28.32 9.64 -42.47
N ARG A 269 27.74 8.52 -42.09
CA ARG A 269 27.50 7.35 -42.91
C ARG A 269 25.97 7.09 -42.93
N GLY A 270 25.34 7.45 -44.02
CA GLY A 270 23.91 7.39 -44.17
C GLY A 270 23.27 6.03 -43.92
N LEU A 271 21.95 5.92 -44.12
CA LEU A 271 21.09 4.76 -43.85
C LEU A 271 21.68 3.42 -44.36
N ARG A 272 22.38 3.42 -45.50
CA ARG A 272 23.05 2.21 -46.03
C ARG A 272 24.09 1.62 -45.09
N TYR A 273 24.81 2.46 -44.37
CA TYR A 273 25.78 1.98 -43.39
C TYR A 273 25.07 1.36 -42.18
N ALA A 274 24.04 2.01 -41.68
CA ALA A 274 23.20 1.48 -40.60
C ALA A 274 22.64 0.08 -40.96
N LEU A 275 22.04 -0.05 -42.12
CA LEU A 275 21.53 -1.33 -42.62
C LEU A 275 22.60 -2.41 -42.71
N LYS A 276 23.79 -2.07 -43.22
CA LYS A 276 24.89 -3.02 -43.33
C LYS A 276 25.40 -3.46 -41.95
N VAL A 277 25.42 -2.57 -40.94
CA VAL A 277 25.75 -2.91 -39.55
C VAL A 277 24.72 -3.87 -38.98
N MET A 278 23.44 -3.60 -39.23
CA MET A 278 22.34 -4.47 -38.77
C MET A 278 22.40 -5.86 -39.40
N GLU A 279 22.58 -5.94 -40.72
CA GLU A 279 22.69 -7.20 -41.45
C GLU A 279 23.90 -8.04 -41.06
N ASN A 280 25.07 -7.39 -40.86
CA ASN A 280 26.29 -8.10 -40.50
C ASN A 280 26.34 -8.66 -39.07
N ASN A 281 25.49 -8.12 -38.19
CA ASN A 281 25.48 -8.47 -36.77
C ASN A 281 24.15 -9.03 -36.28
N ASP A 282 23.21 -9.29 -37.18
CA ASP A 282 21.86 -9.77 -36.87
C ASP A 282 21.07 -8.83 -35.93
N TYR A 283 21.31 -7.51 -35.99
CA TYR A 283 20.59 -6.54 -35.18
C TYR A 283 19.25 -6.19 -35.81
N THR A 284 18.19 -6.21 -35.04
CA THR A 284 16.85 -5.82 -35.51
C THR A 284 16.57 -4.34 -35.32
N ASN A 285 17.33 -3.66 -34.45
CA ASN A 285 17.18 -2.23 -34.17
C ASN A 285 18.54 -1.59 -33.82
N LEU A 286 18.65 -0.28 -34.10
CA LEU A 286 19.76 0.57 -33.74
C LEU A 286 19.25 1.87 -33.15
N VAL A 287 19.88 2.36 -32.09
CA VAL A 287 19.61 3.70 -31.54
C VAL A 287 20.59 4.71 -32.17
N VAL A 288 20.05 5.85 -32.56
CA VAL A 288 20.83 6.92 -33.21
C VAL A 288 21.05 8.05 -32.22
N TYR A 289 22.29 8.46 -32.04
CA TYR A 289 22.72 9.49 -31.09
C TYR A 289 23.31 10.70 -31.85
N ASN A 290 23.22 11.89 -31.23
CA ASN A 290 23.95 13.09 -31.65
C ASN A 290 25.32 13.15 -30.93
N ASN A 291 26.12 14.19 -31.24
CA ASN A 291 27.43 14.41 -30.60
C ASN A 291 27.36 14.77 -29.09
N GLN A 292 26.18 14.99 -28.55
CA GLN A 292 25.93 15.27 -27.13
C GLN A 292 25.50 14.01 -26.37
N ASP A 293 25.61 12.81 -27.00
CA ASP A 293 25.12 11.53 -26.47
C ASP A 293 23.63 11.51 -26.19
N GLU A 294 22.83 12.34 -26.86
CA GLU A 294 21.39 12.30 -26.77
C GLU A 294 20.83 11.39 -27.86
N ALA A 295 19.93 10.49 -27.48
CA ALA A 295 19.22 9.63 -28.43
C ALA A 295 18.23 10.48 -29.22
N ILE A 296 18.41 10.55 -30.55
CA ILE A 296 17.59 11.37 -31.47
C ILE A 296 16.65 10.54 -32.34
N GLY A 297 16.78 9.21 -32.31
CA GLY A 297 15.93 8.30 -33.06
C GLY A 297 16.38 6.86 -32.99
N TYR A 298 15.66 6.01 -33.69
CA TYR A 298 16.04 4.61 -33.86
C TYR A 298 15.73 4.14 -35.30
N ILE A 299 16.46 3.13 -35.75
CA ILE A 299 16.25 2.45 -37.04
C ILE A 299 15.84 1.03 -36.71
N CYS A 300 14.70 0.56 -37.24
CA CYS A 300 14.19 -0.79 -37.06
C CYS A 300 14.04 -1.47 -38.41
N LEU A 301 14.52 -2.71 -38.54
CA LEU A 301 14.22 -3.58 -39.67
C LEU A 301 12.83 -4.17 -39.49
N LEU A 302 11.85 -3.64 -40.21
CA LEU A 302 10.56 -4.31 -40.33
C LEU A 302 10.74 -5.48 -41.33
N TYR A 303 10.76 -6.70 -40.81
CA TYR A 303 10.56 -7.86 -41.65
C TYR A 303 9.12 -7.84 -42.12
N THR A 304 8.89 -7.35 -43.36
CA THR A 304 7.67 -7.68 -44.07
C THR A 304 7.79 -9.14 -44.47
N SER A 305 7.08 -10.02 -43.80
CA SER A 305 6.86 -11.38 -44.28
C SER A 305 5.97 -11.28 -45.53
N ASP A 306 6.58 -11.02 -46.67
CA ASP A 306 5.97 -11.27 -47.94
C ASP A 306 6.45 -12.63 -48.46
N ALA A 307 5.52 -13.61 -48.44
CA ALA A 307 5.19 -14.47 -49.53
C ALA A 307 4.22 -15.55 -49.10
#